data_fbb71f77a29f79f57035e5af395eec43
#
_entry.id   fbb71f77a29f79f57035e5af395eec43
#
_cell.length_a   1.000
_cell.length_b   1.000
_cell.length_c   1.000
_cell.angle_alpha   90.00
_cell.angle_beta   90.00
_cell.angle_gamma   90.00
#
_symmetry.space_group_name_H-M   'P 1'
#
loop_
_entity.id
_entity.type
_entity.pdbx_description
1 polymer ?
#
loop_
_entity_poly.entity_id
_entity_poly.type
_entity_poly.pdbx_seq_one_letter_code
_entity_poly.pdbx_strand_id
1 'polypeptide(L)'
;TGNTPPQTPQWEKVYPDVLSGKTVKEIQDTEPGYVVATSTRDEKHIPVVMRVDIKGNLLWSNKYPAHGELTDITVLSKEGKPDGFAMSGHRKDSEGGIDGVMTKISPKGAILWSYHYGNPEGGIGMFRGLGSGKRKLIYDECWGIDGTPDGGAVMACGTGIEECEPFEADEALYDECTVDPRRTWRSLVIRVDAQGSPKWHRLDSYQRLEAGEEEEEENAIATASEYVFVTRGGRIASITDLSIGIGLQLFESE
;
A
#
# COMPACT_ATOMS: atom_id res chain seq x y z
N THR A 1 -21.06 32.28 -16.48
CA THR A 1 -20.82 30.86 -16.18
C THR A 1 -21.13 30.09 -17.45
N GLY A 2 -20.10 29.87 -18.31
CA GLY A 2 -20.25 29.10 -19.53
C GLY A 2 -20.46 27.61 -19.18
N ASN A 3 -21.62 27.06 -19.55
CA ASN A 3 -21.85 25.63 -19.55
C ASN A 3 -20.95 25.01 -20.63
N THR A 4 -19.80 24.48 -20.25
CA THR A 4 -19.03 23.60 -21.12
C THR A 4 -19.90 22.35 -21.34
N PRO A 5 -20.22 21.96 -22.60
CA PRO A 5 -21.01 20.76 -22.84
C PRO A 5 -20.27 19.54 -22.25
N PRO A 6 -20.98 18.53 -21.77
CA PRO A 6 -20.35 17.32 -21.25
C PRO A 6 -19.47 16.70 -22.34
N GLN A 7 -18.25 16.36 -21.99
CA GLN A 7 -17.35 15.68 -22.93
C GLN A 7 -17.82 14.26 -23.15
N THR A 8 -17.99 13.88 -24.40
CA THR A 8 -18.26 12.48 -24.78
C THR A 8 -16.95 11.68 -24.67
N PRO A 9 -16.94 10.52 -23.99
CA PRO A 9 -15.73 9.69 -23.93
C PRO A 9 -15.32 9.27 -25.36
N GLN A 10 -14.02 9.20 -25.60
CA GLN A 10 -13.48 8.75 -26.90
C GLN A 10 -13.83 7.29 -27.17
N TRP A 11 -13.93 6.49 -26.11
CA TRP A 11 -14.40 5.11 -26.15
C TRP A 11 -14.91 4.67 -24.77
N GLU A 12 -15.73 3.64 -24.76
CA GLU A 12 -16.21 2.95 -23.58
C GLU A 12 -16.09 1.44 -23.80
N LYS A 13 -15.55 0.71 -22.82
CA LYS A 13 -15.39 -0.74 -22.85
C LYS A 13 -15.81 -1.34 -21.51
N VAL A 14 -16.48 -2.48 -21.61
CA VAL A 14 -16.89 -3.28 -20.45
C VAL A 14 -16.11 -4.59 -20.45
N TYR A 15 -15.56 -4.95 -19.30
CA TYR A 15 -14.82 -6.19 -19.07
C TYR A 15 -15.60 -7.02 -18.05
N PRO A 16 -16.47 -7.96 -18.51
CA PRO A 16 -17.49 -8.59 -17.66
C PRO A 16 -16.94 -9.56 -16.61
N ASP A 17 -15.70 -10.07 -16.80
CA ASP A 17 -15.10 -11.10 -15.94
C ASP A 17 -14.40 -10.54 -14.72
N VAL A 18 -14.38 -9.22 -14.55
CA VAL A 18 -13.73 -8.55 -13.43
C VAL A 18 -14.72 -7.69 -12.65
N LEU A 19 -14.39 -7.43 -11.39
CA LEU A 19 -15.16 -6.57 -10.49
C LEU A 19 -14.73 -5.10 -10.68
N SER A 20 -15.06 -4.24 -9.74
CA SER A 20 -14.66 -2.83 -9.72
C SER A 20 -13.14 -2.66 -9.84
N GLY A 21 -12.70 -1.75 -10.70
CA GLY A 21 -11.31 -1.38 -10.80
C GLY A 21 -10.80 -0.73 -9.52
N LYS A 22 -9.57 -1.03 -9.12
CA LYS A 22 -8.89 -0.35 -8.01
C LYS A 22 -8.17 0.88 -8.52
N THR A 23 -7.35 0.72 -9.56
CA THR A 23 -6.59 1.82 -10.16
C THR A 23 -6.30 1.58 -11.64
N VAL A 24 -5.99 2.66 -12.35
CA VAL A 24 -5.55 2.65 -13.74
C VAL A 24 -4.36 3.59 -13.91
N LYS A 25 -3.33 3.14 -14.60
CA LYS A 25 -2.16 3.96 -14.94
C LYS A 25 -1.95 3.98 -16.45
N GLU A 26 -1.61 5.15 -16.97
CA GLU A 26 -1.24 5.31 -18.37
C GLU A 26 0.17 4.78 -18.62
N ILE A 27 0.36 4.16 -19.78
CA ILE A 27 1.65 3.67 -20.26
C ILE A 27 2.03 4.50 -21.48
N GLN A 28 3.14 5.22 -21.38
CA GLN A 28 3.66 6.14 -22.39
C GLN A 28 4.95 5.60 -23.01
N ASP A 29 4.93 4.35 -23.46
CA ASP A 29 6.08 3.71 -24.12
C ASP A 29 5.81 3.41 -25.61
N THR A 30 6.57 2.49 -26.19
CA THR A 30 6.42 2.06 -27.61
C THR A 30 5.08 1.39 -27.90
N GLU A 31 4.39 0.88 -26.88
CA GLU A 31 3.06 0.30 -26.95
C GLU A 31 2.14 1.03 -25.96
N PRO A 32 1.71 2.26 -26.27
CA PRO A 32 0.95 3.08 -25.35
C PRO A 32 -0.42 2.48 -25.03
N GLY A 33 -0.96 2.81 -23.88
CA GLY A 33 -2.25 2.34 -23.39
C GLY A 33 -2.34 2.40 -21.89
N TYR A 34 -3.01 1.41 -21.26
CA TYR A 34 -3.27 1.47 -19.83
C TYR A 34 -3.01 0.10 -19.17
N VAL A 35 -2.53 0.13 -17.94
CA VAL A 35 -2.58 -1.01 -17.03
C VAL A 35 -3.67 -0.76 -15.99
N VAL A 36 -4.47 -1.78 -15.72
CA VAL A 36 -5.62 -1.70 -14.80
C VAL A 36 -5.46 -2.77 -13.72
N ALA A 37 -5.52 -2.34 -12.47
CA ALA A 37 -5.61 -3.21 -11.31
C ALA A 37 -7.07 -3.42 -10.94
N THR A 38 -7.48 -4.66 -10.73
CA THR A 38 -8.85 -5.06 -10.41
C THR A 38 -8.84 -6.42 -9.70
N SER A 39 -10.00 -7.02 -9.50
CA SER A 39 -10.14 -8.37 -8.95
C SER A 39 -11.16 -9.20 -9.72
N THR A 40 -11.14 -10.52 -9.54
CA THR A 40 -12.19 -11.40 -10.05
C THR A 40 -13.53 -11.08 -9.40
N ARG A 41 -14.60 -11.39 -10.13
CA ARG A 41 -15.99 -11.17 -9.67
C ARG A 41 -16.48 -12.23 -8.67
N ASP A 42 -15.73 -13.32 -8.52
CA ASP A 42 -16.06 -14.38 -7.58
C ASP A 42 -15.80 -13.96 -6.11
N GLU A 43 -16.29 -14.77 -5.17
CA GLU A 43 -16.15 -14.51 -3.73
C GLU A 43 -14.70 -14.45 -3.22
N LYS A 44 -13.74 -14.90 -4.04
CA LYS A 44 -12.32 -14.93 -3.67
C LYS A 44 -11.61 -13.62 -3.94
N HIS A 45 -12.19 -12.74 -4.75
CA HIS A 45 -11.61 -11.45 -5.12
C HIS A 45 -10.13 -11.52 -5.53
N ILE A 46 -9.78 -12.56 -6.32
CA ILE A 46 -8.39 -12.77 -6.75
C ILE A 46 -7.90 -11.54 -7.53
N PRO A 47 -6.75 -10.97 -7.19
CA PRO A 47 -6.13 -9.87 -7.93
C PRO A 47 -5.99 -10.18 -9.42
N VAL A 48 -6.38 -9.22 -10.23
CA VAL A 48 -6.27 -9.27 -11.69
C VAL A 48 -5.58 -8.01 -12.18
N VAL A 49 -4.60 -8.15 -13.03
CA VAL A 49 -4.03 -7.04 -13.79
C VAL A 49 -4.37 -7.23 -15.25
N MET A 50 -4.86 -6.15 -15.86
CA MET A 50 -5.18 -6.10 -17.28
C MET A 50 -4.31 -5.07 -17.98
N ARG A 51 -3.87 -5.39 -19.18
CA ARG A 51 -3.22 -4.47 -20.10
C ARG A 51 -4.14 -4.21 -21.27
N VAL A 52 -4.43 -2.96 -21.56
CA VAL A 52 -5.25 -2.55 -22.70
C VAL A 52 -4.48 -1.53 -23.56
N ASP A 53 -4.78 -1.51 -24.85
CA ASP A 53 -4.25 -0.49 -25.74
C ASP A 53 -4.96 0.87 -25.56
N ILE A 54 -4.54 1.90 -26.30
CA ILE A 54 -5.15 3.24 -26.25
C ILE A 54 -6.62 3.28 -26.70
N LYS A 55 -7.11 2.22 -27.35
CA LYS A 55 -8.50 2.08 -27.81
C LYS A 55 -9.34 1.21 -26.86
N GLY A 56 -8.75 0.78 -25.72
CA GLY A 56 -9.39 -0.10 -24.77
C GLY A 56 -9.47 -1.57 -25.22
N ASN A 57 -8.73 -2.01 -26.22
CA ASN A 57 -8.69 -3.43 -26.55
C ASN A 57 -7.80 -4.18 -25.56
N LEU A 58 -8.31 -5.29 -25.04
CA LEU A 58 -7.57 -6.13 -24.11
C LEU A 58 -6.37 -6.78 -24.81
N LEU A 59 -5.18 -6.52 -24.30
CA LEU A 59 -3.94 -7.13 -24.76
C LEU A 59 -3.63 -8.41 -23.97
N TRP A 60 -3.76 -8.35 -22.65
CA TRP A 60 -3.68 -9.50 -21.75
C TRP A 60 -4.36 -9.22 -20.42
N SER A 61 -4.74 -10.30 -19.71
CA SER A 61 -5.29 -10.28 -18.36
C SER A 61 -4.74 -11.47 -17.59
N ASN A 62 -4.15 -11.22 -16.42
CA ASN A 62 -3.55 -12.25 -15.59
C ASN A 62 -4.06 -12.15 -14.14
N LYS A 63 -4.20 -13.33 -13.50
CA LYS A 63 -4.58 -13.47 -12.09
C LYS A 63 -3.35 -13.67 -11.22
N TYR A 64 -3.35 -13.08 -10.02
CA TYR A 64 -2.23 -13.12 -9.08
C TYR A 64 -2.69 -13.58 -7.67
N PRO A 65 -3.14 -14.84 -7.52
CA PRO A 65 -3.75 -15.30 -6.26
C PRO A 65 -2.80 -15.27 -5.06
N ALA A 66 -1.49 -15.32 -5.29
CA ALA A 66 -0.49 -15.26 -4.23
C ALA A 66 -0.20 -13.84 -3.73
N HIS A 67 -0.70 -12.80 -4.42
CA HIS A 67 -0.46 -11.41 -4.02
C HIS A 67 -1.28 -11.01 -2.79
N GLY A 68 -2.42 -11.64 -2.55
CA GLY A 68 -3.36 -11.23 -1.50
C GLY A 68 -4.35 -10.19 -2.01
N GLU A 69 -4.61 -9.13 -1.28
CA GLU A 69 -5.40 -7.99 -1.76
C GLU A 69 -4.53 -7.07 -2.61
N LEU A 70 -5.03 -6.67 -3.77
CA LEU A 70 -4.40 -5.69 -4.64
C LEU A 70 -5.03 -4.32 -4.40
N THR A 71 -4.22 -3.34 -4.03
CA THR A 71 -4.70 -1.99 -3.71
C THR A 71 -4.33 -0.97 -4.78
N ASP A 72 -3.11 -1.02 -5.33
CA ASP A 72 -2.64 -0.10 -6.37
C ASP A 72 -1.63 -0.78 -7.31
N ILE A 73 -1.35 -0.15 -8.44
CA ILE A 73 -0.35 -0.57 -9.41
C ILE A 73 0.36 0.66 -9.99
N THR A 74 1.65 0.52 -10.29
CA THR A 74 2.42 1.56 -10.98
C THR A 74 3.17 1.01 -12.17
N VAL A 75 3.50 1.91 -13.11
CA VAL A 75 4.36 1.60 -14.26
C VAL A 75 5.82 1.82 -13.85
N LEU A 76 6.65 0.81 -14.05
CA LEU A 76 8.07 0.91 -13.78
C LEU A 76 8.85 1.26 -15.04
N SER A 77 9.83 2.13 -14.87
CA SER A 77 10.82 2.43 -15.90
C SER A 77 12.22 2.40 -15.29
N LYS A 78 13.17 1.90 -16.05
CA LYS A 78 14.58 1.94 -15.68
C LYS A 78 15.37 2.58 -16.81
N GLU A 79 16.11 3.62 -16.50
CA GLU A 79 16.87 4.39 -17.52
C GLU A 79 15.99 4.86 -18.70
N GLY A 80 14.74 5.23 -18.39
CA GLY A 80 13.77 5.66 -19.40
C GLY A 80 13.18 4.55 -20.28
N LYS A 81 13.44 3.27 -19.96
CA LYS A 81 12.87 2.12 -20.66
C LYS A 81 11.81 1.45 -19.80
N PRO A 82 10.76 0.90 -20.43
CA PRO A 82 9.75 0.12 -19.72
C PRO A 82 10.36 -1.07 -18.99
N ASP A 83 10.08 -1.21 -17.68
CA ASP A 83 10.60 -2.27 -16.82
C ASP A 83 9.48 -3.09 -16.15
N GLY A 84 8.27 -2.99 -16.70
CA GLY A 84 7.09 -3.69 -16.22
C GLY A 84 6.25 -2.88 -15.25
N PHE A 85 5.65 -3.55 -14.27
CA PHE A 85 4.73 -2.96 -13.32
C PHE A 85 5.04 -3.46 -11.92
N ALA A 86 4.73 -2.62 -10.91
CA ALA A 86 4.73 -3.06 -9.52
C ALA A 86 3.33 -2.89 -8.93
N MET A 87 2.90 -3.88 -8.17
CA MET A 87 1.63 -3.92 -7.45
C MET A 87 1.88 -3.77 -5.96
N SER A 88 1.06 -2.99 -5.27
CA SER A 88 0.98 -2.95 -3.81
C SER A 88 -0.28 -3.64 -3.32
N GLY A 89 -0.24 -4.05 -2.07
CA GLY A 89 -1.35 -4.63 -1.37
C GLY A 89 -0.93 -5.24 -0.04
N HIS A 90 -1.77 -6.11 0.48
CA HIS A 90 -1.49 -6.81 1.73
C HIS A 90 -2.11 -8.21 1.73
N ARG A 91 -1.61 -9.07 2.59
CA ARG A 91 -2.06 -10.45 2.72
C ARG A 91 -2.01 -10.92 4.16
N LYS A 92 -3.05 -11.65 4.57
CA LYS A 92 -3.03 -12.36 5.85
C LYS A 92 -1.92 -13.40 5.86
N ASP A 93 -1.13 -13.40 6.90
CA ASP A 93 -0.15 -14.44 7.19
C ASP A 93 -0.82 -15.70 7.76
N SER A 94 -0.04 -16.75 8.05
CA SER A 94 -0.54 -18.00 8.64
C SER A 94 -0.95 -17.86 10.10
N GLU A 95 -0.62 -16.75 10.72
CA GLU A 95 -0.84 -16.48 12.13
C GLU A 95 -1.97 -15.49 12.38
N GLY A 96 -2.57 -14.93 11.31
CA GLY A 96 -3.67 -13.98 11.35
C GLY A 96 -3.25 -12.52 11.25
N GLY A 97 -1.96 -12.22 11.30
CA GLY A 97 -1.43 -10.89 10.99
C GLY A 97 -1.63 -10.51 9.52
N ILE A 98 -1.38 -9.26 9.18
CA ILE A 98 -1.42 -8.76 7.81
C ILE A 98 -0.03 -8.21 7.47
N ASP A 99 0.55 -8.73 6.39
CA ASP A 99 1.81 -8.22 5.83
C ASP A 99 1.53 -7.44 4.55
N GLY A 100 2.22 -6.32 4.38
CA GLY A 100 2.31 -5.64 3.11
C GLY A 100 2.93 -6.55 2.04
N VAL A 101 2.42 -6.48 0.82
CA VAL A 101 2.95 -7.25 -0.32
C VAL A 101 3.26 -6.31 -1.47
N MET A 102 4.45 -6.48 -2.03
CA MET A 102 4.80 -5.86 -3.31
C MET A 102 5.18 -6.95 -4.30
N THR A 103 4.60 -6.88 -5.50
CA THR A 103 4.89 -7.82 -6.59
C THR A 103 5.29 -7.06 -7.85
N LYS A 104 6.46 -7.37 -8.39
CA LYS A 104 6.88 -6.88 -9.69
C LYS A 104 6.53 -7.89 -10.78
N ILE A 105 5.92 -7.38 -11.85
CA ILE A 105 5.60 -8.15 -13.04
C ILE A 105 6.27 -7.55 -14.29
N SER A 106 6.60 -8.39 -15.24
CA SER A 106 7.15 -7.97 -16.53
C SER A 106 6.10 -7.19 -17.35
N PRO A 107 6.49 -6.51 -18.44
CA PRO A 107 5.54 -5.88 -19.37
C PRO A 107 4.49 -6.85 -19.95
N LYS A 108 4.77 -8.16 -19.94
CA LYS A 108 3.88 -9.24 -20.39
C LYS A 108 3.08 -9.89 -19.25
N GLY A 109 3.19 -9.36 -18.03
CA GLY A 109 2.45 -9.84 -16.86
C GLY A 109 3.02 -11.07 -16.16
N ALA A 110 4.25 -11.52 -16.48
CA ALA A 110 4.90 -12.59 -15.72
C ALA A 110 5.47 -12.05 -14.41
N ILE A 111 5.29 -12.76 -13.30
CA ILE A 111 5.88 -12.39 -12.01
C ILE A 111 7.40 -12.47 -12.12
N LEU A 112 8.09 -11.39 -11.76
CA LEU A 112 9.53 -11.33 -11.66
C LEU A 112 9.99 -11.58 -10.22
N TRP A 113 9.31 -10.97 -9.26
CA TRP A 113 9.46 -11.23 -7.83
C TRP A 113 8.20 -10.82 -7.08
N SER A 114 8.01 -11.38 -5.88
CA SER A 114 6.93 -11.02 -4.94
C SER A 114 7.46 -11.22 -3.53
N TYR A 115 7.42 -10.17 -2.72
CA TYR A 115 7.94 -10.17 -1.36
C TYR A 115 6.95 -9.55 -0.39
N HIS A 116 7.09 -9.95 0.87
CA HIS A 116 6.38 -9.38 2.00
C HIS A 116 7.21 -8.28 2.62
N TYR A 117 6.55 -7.25 3.03
CA TYR A 117 7.16 -6.11 3.69
C TYR A 117 6.30 -5.71 4.88
N GLY A 118 6.95 -5.30 5.94
CA GLY A 118 6.28 -4.82 7.13
C GLY A 118 7.19 -3.92 7.94
N ASN A 119 6.73 -3.57 9.11
CA ASN A 119 7.51 -2.81 10.05
C ASN A 119 8.70 -3.64 10.57
N PRO A 120 9.96 -3.30 10.23
CA PRO A 120 11.12 -4.07 10.66
C PRO A 120 11.35 -3.99 12.18
N GLU A 121 10.75 -3.03 12.87
CA GLU A 121 10.77 -2.92 14.32
C GLU A 121 9.72 -3.82 14.99
N GLY A 122 8.90 -4.53 14.18
CA GLY A 122 7.94 -5.52 14.63
C GLY A 122 6.79 -4.97 15.46
N GLY A 123 6.47 -3.68 15.37
CA GLY A 123 5.41 -3.05 16.16
C GLY A 123 5.63 -3.05 17.67
N ILE A 124 6.61 -3.81 18.15
CA ILE A 124 6.85 -4.09 19.58
C ILE A 124 7.38 -2.85 20.32
N GLY A 125 8.03 -1.93 19.63
CA GLY A 125 8.60 -0.73 20.25
C GLY A 125 7.56 0.18 20.90
N MET A 126 6.31 0.11 20.47
CA MET A 126 5.20 0.92 20.98
C MET A 126 4.52 0.32 22.21
N PHE A 127 4.72 -0.97 22.49
CA PHE A 127 4.00 -1.70 23.54
C PHE A 127 4.95 -2.32 24.57
N ARG A 128 5.88 -1.53 25.07
CA ARG A 128 6.64 -1.86 26.27
C ARG A 128 5.69 -1.91 27.46
N GLY A 129 5.16 -3.07 27.79
CA GLY A 129 4.30 -3.23 28.98
C GLY A 129 3.20 -4.26 28.83
N LEU A 130 2.85 -4.68 27.63
CA LEU A 130 1.98 -5.83 27.48
C LEU A 130 2.79 -7.09 27.80
N GLY A 131 2.37 -7.83 28.84
CA GLY A 131 3.09 -8.98 29.39
C GLY A 131 3.54 -9.99 28.33
N SER A 132 4.69 -10.61 28.56
CA SER A 132 5.24 -11.70 27.78
C SER A 132 4.23 -12.84 27.72
N GLY A 133 3.69 -13.14 26.55
CA GLY A 133 2.79 -14.29 26.36
C GLY A 133 1.51 -13.98 25.60
N LYS A 134 1.18 -12.72 25.35
CA LYS A 134 0.03 -12.38 24.51
C LYS A 134 0.46 -12.31 23.05
N ARG A 135 -0.23 -13.05 22.19
CA ARG A 135 -0.07 -12.96 20.75
C ARG A 135 -0.70 -11.65 20.27
N LYS A 136 0.04 -10.87 19.53
CA LYS A 136 -0.44 -9.63 18.94
C LYS A 136 -0.55 -9.83 17.45
N LEU A 137 -1.68 -9.45 16.89
CA LEU A 137 -1.84 -9.35 15.44
C LEU A 137 -1.30 -7.99 15.00
N ILE A 138 -0.21 -8.01 14.27
CA ILE A 138 0.38 -6.82 13.65
C ILE A 138 -0.17 -6.75 12.23
N TYR A 139 -0.69 -5.60 11.88
CA TYR A 139 -1.20 -5.31 10.56
C TYR A 139 -0.28 -4.30 9.88
N ASP A 140 0.32 -4.75 8.77
CA ASP A 140 1.06 -3.91 7.84
C ASP A 140 0.24 -3.81 6.56
N GLU A 141 -0.66 -2.83 6.52
CA GLU A 141 -1.54 -2.63 5.38
C GLU A 141 -0.94 -1.62 4.42
N CYS A 142 -0.88 -1.97 3.13
CA CYS A 142 -0.28 -1.12 2.11
C CYS A 142 -1.30 -0.78 1.03
N TRP A 143 -1.35 0.51 0.67
CA TRP A 143 -2.35 1.05 -0.26
C TRP A 143 -1.74 1.61 -1.52
N GLY A 144 -0.95 2.67 -1.46
CA GLY A 144 -0.40 3.34 -2.63
C GLY A 144 0.99 2.84 -3.04
N ILE A 145 1.30 2.91 -4.33
CA ILE A 145 2.64 2.58 -4.85
C ILE A 145 3.02 3.49 -6.00
N ASP A 146 4.30 3.88 -6.08
CA ASP A 146 4.84 4.53 -7.26
C ASP A 146 6.26 4.05 -7.61
N GLY A 147 6.59 4.13 -8.90
CA GLY A 147 7.87 3.70 -9.45
C GLY A 147 8.97 4.75 -9.25
N THR A 148 10.18 4.30 -8.99
CA THR A 148 11.36 5.16 -8.86
C THR A 148 12.25 5.10 -10.10
N PRO A 149 13.03 6.17 -10.40
CA PRO A 149 13.82 6.26 -11.64
C PRO A 149 14.87 5.17 -11.83
N ASP A 150 15.30 4.52 -10.76
CA ASP A 150 16.26 3.40 -10.77
C ASP A 150 15.61 2.03 -11.05
N GLY A 151 14.30 2.00 -11.35
CA GLY A 151 13.52 0.78 -11.61
C GLY A 151 13.02 0.08 -10.36
N GLY A 152 13.20 0.69 -9.19
CA GLY A 152 12.59 0.28 -7.93
C GLY A 152 11.20 0.87 -7.74
N ALA A 153 10.66 0.79 -6.52
CA ALA A 153 9.37 1.34 -6.17
C ALA A 153 9.34 1.85 -4.72
N VAL A 154 8.35 2.66 -4.43
CA VAL A 154 8.02 3.11 -3.08
C VAL A 154 6.56 2.78 -2.79
N MET A 155 6.27 2.31 -1.60
CA MET A 155 4.95 1.87 -1.16
C MET A 155 4.54 2.61 0.11
N ALA A 156 3.29 3.06 0.15
CA ALA A 156 2.67 3.72 1.29
C ALA A 156 1.85 2.72 2.09
N CYS A 157 2.08 2.66 3.38
CA CYS A 157 1.48 1.69 4.29
C CYS A 157 1.12 2.33 5.63
N GLY A 158 0.26 1.65 6.37
CA GLY A 158 0.12 1.79 7.80
C GLY A 158 0.63 0.53 8.51
N THR A 159 1.15 0.69 9.70
CA THR A 159 1.53 -0.41 10.58
C THR A 159 0.94 -0.22 11.96
N GLY A 160 0.35 -1.25 12.51
CA GLY A 160 -0.28 -1.15 13.83
C GLY A 160 -0.82 -2.45 14.37
N ILE A 161 -1.58 -2.34 15.46
CA ILE A 161 -2.28 -3.46 16.08
C ILE A 161 -3.77 -3.13 16.05
N GLU A 162 -4.56 -3.92 15.34
CA GLU A 162 -6.02 -3.75 15.31
C GLU A 162 -6.74 -4.70 16.25
N GLU A 163 -6.24 -5.91 16.35
CA GLU A 163 -6.87 -6.93 17.16
C GLU A 163 -5.85 -7.62 18.06
N CYS A 164 -6.26 -7.85 19.29
CA CYS A 164 -5.66 -8.86 20.13
C CYS A 164 -6.55 -10.09 20.02
N GLU A 165 -6.01 -11.23 19.54
CA GLU A 165 -6.75 -12.47 19.69
C GLU A 165 -7.12 -12.67 21.17
N PRO A 166 -8.42 -12.82 21.49
CA PRO A 166 -8.79 -13.28 22.80
C PRO A 166 -8.23 -14.70 22.94
N PHE A 167 -7.22 -14.88 23.76
CA PHE A 167 -6.90 -16.21 24.24
C PHE A 167 -8.13 -16.69 25.00
N GLU A 168 -8.64 -17.84 24.60
CA GLU A 168 -9.77 -18.49 25.24
C GLU A 168 -9.70 -18.32 26.77
N ALA A 169 -10.72 -17.72 27.34
CA ALA A 169 -11.14 -17.79 28.73
C ALA A 169 -10.74 -16.69 29.73
N ASP A 170 -10.21 -15.55 29.34
CA ASP A 170 -10.02 -14.52 30.36
C ASP A 170 -10.53 -13.14 29.88
N GLU A 171 -11.78 -12.80 30.25
CA GLU A 171 -12.41 -11.52 29.93
C GLU A 171 -11.57 -10.32 30.44
N ALA A 172 -10.82 -10.49 31.53
CA ALA A 172 -9.93 -9.47 32.07
C ALA A 172 -8.73 -9.17 31.14
N LEU A 173 -8.32 -10.12 30.31
CA LEU A 173 -7.26 -9.95 29.32
C LEU A 173 -7.74 -9.23 28.06
N TYR A 174 -9.04 -9.27 27.79
CA TYR A 174 -9.65 -8.56 26.66
C TYR A 174 -9.59 -7.05 26.84
N ASP A 175 -9.86 -6.56 28.06
CA ASP A 175 -9.81 -5.13 28.36
C ASP A 175 -8.41 -4.55 28.26
N GLU A 176 -7.35 -5.34 28.55
CA GLU A 176 -5.97 -4.91 28.37
C GLU A 176 -5.49 -4.95 26.91
N CYS A 177 -6.24 -5.61 26.03
CA CYS A 177 -5.93 -5.72 24.61
C CYS A 177 -6.69 -4.72 23.75
N THR A 178 -7.72 -4.08 24.25
CA THR A 178 -8.39 -2.95 23.57
C THR A 178 -7.49 -1.71 23.64
N VAL A 179 -6.42 -1.77 22.88
CA VAL A 179 -5.59 -0.60 22.66
C VAL A 179 -6.37 0.31 21.73
N ASP A 180 -6.53 1.56 22.10
CA ASP A 180 -7.15 2.56 21.25
C ASP A 180 -6.44 2.54 19.86
N PRO A 181 -7.12 2.21 18.75
CA PRO A 181 -6.51 2.17 17.42
C PRO A 181 -5.75 3.46 17.09
N ARG A 182 -6.20 4.60 17.61
CA ARG A 182 -5.54 5.89 17.44
C ARG A 182 -4.11 5.95 18.01
N ARG A 183 -3.74 5.02 18.88
CA ARG A 183 -2.40 4.93 19.48
C ARG A 183 -1.52 3.89 18.83
N THR A 184 -2.09 3.06 17.95
CA THR A 184 -1.41 1.87 17.45
C THR A 184 -0.99 1.97 16.00
N TRP A 185 -1.67 2.78 15.22
CA TRP A 185 -1.37 2.95 13.81
C TRP A 185 -0.31 4.02 13.56
N ARG A 186 0.66 3.68 12.73
CA ARG A 186 1.75 4.58 12.29
C ARG A 186 1.89 4.51 10.79
N SER A 187 2.17 5.65 10.20
CA SER A 187 2.54 5.73 8.79
C SER A 187 3.86 4.99 8.54
N LEU A 188 3.88 4.15 7.53
CA LEU A 188 5.05 3.40 7.10
C LEU A 188 5.24 3.60 5.60
N VAL A 189 6.40 4.13 5.21
CA VAL A 189 6.79 4.25 3.80
C VAL A 189 7.99 3.36 3.55
N ILE A 190 7.90 2.49 2.54
CA ILE A 190 8.94 1.49 2.22
C ILE A 190 9.44 1.73 0.80
N ARG A 191 10.75 1.94 0.65
CA ARG A 191 11.45 2.06 -0.62
C ARG A 191 12.22 0.78 -0.92
N VAL A 192 12.05 0.24 -2.12
CA VAL A 192 12.81 -0.93 -2.60
C VAL A 192 13.56 -0.62 -3.88
N ASP A 193 14.63 -1.37 -4.13
CA ASP A 193 15.35 -1.35 -5.40
C ASP A 193 14.62 -2.14 -6.51
N ALA A 194 15.21 -2.20 -7.70
CA ALA A 194 14.65 -2.93 -8.83
C ALA A 194 14.50 -4.44 -8.60
N GLN A 195 15.22 -5.00 -7.64
CA GLN A 195 15.20 -6.42 -7.23
C GLN A 195 14.24 -6.69 -6.07
N GLY A 196 13.60 -5.64 -5.53
CA GLY A 196 12.70 -5.75 -4.38
C GLY A 196 13.42 -5.72 -3.03
N SER A 197 14.72 -5.45 -3.00
CA SER A 197 15.44 -5.33 -1.72
C SER A 197 15.14 -3.98 -1.07
N PRO A 198 14.78 -3.94 0.24
CA PRO A 198 14.56 -2.69 0.94
C PRO A 198 15.80 -1.78 0.91
N LYS A 199 15.65 -0.55 0.47
CA LYS A 199 16.67 0.49 0.55
C LYS A 199 16.56 1.29 1.83
N TRP A 200 15.35 1.66 2.18
CA TRP A 200 15.02 2.31 3.44
C TRP A 200 13.52 2.15 3.74
N HIS A 201 13.17 2.37 4.97
CA HIS A 201 11.80 2.57 5.45
C HIS A 201 11.75 3.82 6.31
N ARG A 202 10.57 4.40 6.41
CA ARG A 202 10.25 5.50 7.30
C ARG A 202 9.00 5.17 8.06
N LEU A 203 9.15 5.08 9.37
CA LEU A 203 8.06 5.12 10.32
C LEU A 203 7.88 6.56 10.75
N ASP A 204 6.69 7.08 10.55
CA ASP A 204 6.36 8.37 11.13
C ASP A 204 6.01 8.19 12.60
N SER A 205 6.80 8.80 13.45
CA SER A 205 6.42 9.04 14.81
C SER A 205 5.86 10.45 14.88
N TYR A 206 4.59 10.63 14.57
CA TYR A 206 3.91 11.85 15.00
C TYR A 206 3.68 11.79 16.52
N GLN A 207 4.74 11.49 17.24
CA GLN A 207 4.88 11.96 18.59
C GLN A 207 5.36 13.39 18.47
N ARG A 208 4.45 14.29 18.32
CA ARG A 208 4.69 15.65 18.71
C ARG A 208 4.65 15.71 20.25
N LEU A 209 5.66 15.08 20.82
CA LEU A 209 6.02 15.33 22.19
C LEU A 209 6.98 16.51 22.13
N GLU A 210 6.47 17.70 22.34
CA GLU A 210 7.33 18.76 22.82
C GLU A 210 7.86 18.28 24.17
N ALA A 211 9.18 18.11 24.23
CA ALA A 211 9.84 17.63 25.44
C ALA A 211 9.47 18.54 26.61
N GLY A 212 8.67 18.04 27.53
CA GLY A 212 8.35 18.72 28.82
C GLY A 212 6.89 18.78 29.22
N GLU A 213 5.94 18.36 28.37
CA GLU A 213 4.55 18.22 28.80
C GLU A 213 4.29 16.78 29.22
N GLU A 214 3.80 16.58 30.42
CA GLU A 214 3.27 15.29 30.87
C GLU A 214 2.14 14.93 29.90
N GLU A 215 2.29 13.78 29.22
CA GLU A 215 1.38 13.30 28.20
C GLU A 215 0.00 13.12 28.82
N GLU A 216 -0.90 14.01 28.50
CA GLU A 216 -2.31 13.64 28.56
C GLU A 216 -2.52 12.59 27.44
N GLU A 217 -2.90 11.38 27.83
CA GLU A 217 -3.11 10.22 26.95
C GLU A 217 -4.07 10.46 25.78
N GLU A 218 -4.74 11.62 25.73
CA GLU A 218 -5.71 12.03 24.72
C GLU A 218 -5.10 12.46 23.38
N ASN A 219 -3.79 12.67 23.28
CA ASN A 219 -3.15 13.28 22.10
C ASN A 219 -2.44 12.31 21.16
N ALA A 220 -2.60 10.99 21.35
CA ALA A 220 -2.06 10.03 20.39
C ALA A 220 -2.83 10.07 19.08
N ILE A 221 -2.15 10.39 17.99
CA ILE A 221 -2.73 10.50 16.65
C ILE A 221 -2.38 9.23 15.89
N ALA A 222 -3.41 8.47 15.47
CA ALA A 222 -3.23 7.39 14.53
C ALA A 222 -2.83 7.96 13.16
N THR A 223 -1.87 7.35 12.51
CA THR A 223 -1.37 7.78 11.20
C THR A 223 -1.23 6.59 10.27
N ALA A 224 -1.56 6.76 8.99
CA ALA A 224 -1.31 5.79 7.95
C ALA A 224 -0.90 6.52 6.68
N SER A 225 0.08 6.03 5.95
CA SER A 225 0.37 6.52 4.60
C SER A 225 -0.57 5.85 3.62
N GLU A 226 -1.46 6.64 3.03
CA GLU A 226 -2.49 6.18 2.10
C GLU A 226 -2.02 6.21 0.65
N TYR A 227 -1.22 7.20 0.31
CA TYR A 227 -0.80 7.43 -1.05
C TYR A 227 0.63 7.94 -1.12
N VAL A 228 1.33 7.55 -2.19
CA VAL A 228 2.69 7.97 -2.44
C VAL A 228 2.87 8.26 -3.92
N PHE A 229 3.68 9.25 -4.25
CA PHE A 229 4.10 9.47 -5.63
C PHE A 229 5.55 9.97 -5.69
N VAL A 230 6.20 9.64 -6.80
CA VAL A 230 7.55 10.09 -7.10
C VAL A 230 7.49 11.31 -8.01
N THR A 231 8.04 12.43 -7.54
CA THR A 231 8.07 13.67 -8.31
C THR A 231 9.01 13.54 -9.52
N ARG A 232 8.88 14.43 -10.50
CA ARG A 232 9.80 14.47 -11.65
C ARG A 232 11.26 14.69 -11.24
N GLY A 233 11.51 15.30 -10.09
CA GLY A 233 12.85 15.49 -9.53
C GLY A 233 13.37 14.29 -8.74
N GLY A 234 12.64 13.18 -8.70
CA GLY A 234 13.01 11.95 -7.97
C GLY A 234 12.66 11.97 -6.48
N ARG A 235 12.17 13.09 -5.93
CA ARG A 235 11.71 13.12 -4.53
C ARG A 235 10.43 12.33 -4.38
N ILE A 236 10.23 11.76 -3.20
CA ILE A 236 9.06 10.97 -2.84
C ILE A 236 8.14 11.82 -1.96
N ALA A 237 6.89 11.95 -2.35
CA ALA A 237 5.86 12.59 -1.54
C ALA A 237 4.83 11.56 -1.09
N SER A 238 4.46 11.58 0.19
CA SER A 238 3.44 10.72 0.78
C SER A 238 2.34 11.56 1.40
N ILE A 239 1.10 11.14 1.18
CA ILE A 239 -0.06 11.65 1.89
C ILE A 239 -0.32 10.70 3.04
N THR A 240 -0.39 11.28 4.23
CA THR A 240 -0.66 10.56 5.48
C THR A 240 -2.03 10.94 5.98
N ASP A 241 -2.86 9.96 6.24
CA ASP A 241 -4.10 10.16 6.98
C ASP A 241 -3.79 10.35 8.46
N LEU A 242 -4.31 11.40 9.03
CA LEU A 242 -4.20 11.73 10.44
C LEU A 242 -5.61 11.78 11.01
N SER A 243 -5.81 11.28 12.21
CA SER A 243 -7.12 11.36 12.88
C SER A 243 -7.66 12.79 13.02
N ILE A 244 -6.82 13.79 12.83
CA ILE A 244 -7.16 15.23 12.88
C ILE A 244 -7.09 15.93 11.52
N GLY A 245 -6.77 15.24 10.42
CA GLY A 245 -6.63 15.85 9.11
C GLY A 245 -5.70 15.09 8.16
N ILE A 246 -5.09 15.77 7.22
CA ILE A 246 -4.19 15.21 6.22
C ILE A 246 -2.78 15.74 6.44
N GLY A 247 -1.81 14.85 6.50
CA GLY A 247 -0.38 15.16 6.47
C GLY A 247 0.19 15.03 5.05
N LEU A 248 1.19 15.83 4.73
CA LEU A 248 2.01 15.69 3.54
C LEU A 248 3.47 15.59 3.95
N GLN A 249 4.12 14.55 3.53
CA GLN A 249 5.53 14.29 3.80
C GLN A 249 6.31 14.32 2.49
N LEU A 250 7.53 14.82 2.52
CA LEU A 250 8.43 14.83 1.38
C LEU A 250 9.77 14.22 1.78
N PHE A 251 10.20 13.21 1.04
CA PHE A 251 11.46 12.50 1.26
C PHE A 251 12.39 12.69 0.06
N GLU A 252 13.69 12.72 0.32
CA GLU A 252 14.68 12.57 -0.74
C GLU A 252 14.73 11.10 -1.18
N SER A 253 15.07 10.87 -2.44
CA SER A 253 15.03 9.54 -3.06
C SER A 253 16.23 8.64 -2.70
N GLU A 254 17.27 9.19 -2.06
CA GLU A 254 18.50 8.46 -1.70
C GLU A 254 18.48 7.93 -0.26
#